data_f3612e1152d3a2779c3470ca0f52ce1c
#
_entry.id   f3612e1152d3a2779c3470ca0f52ce1c
#
_cell.length_a   1.000
_cell.length_b   1.000
_cell.length_c   1.000
_cell.angle_alpha   90.00
_cell.angle_beta   90.00
_cell.angle_gamma   90.00
#
_symmetry.space_group_name_H-M   'P 1'
#
loop_
_entity.id
_entity.type
_entity.pdbx_description
1 polymer ?
#
loop_
_entity_poly.entity_id
_entity_poly.type
_entity_poly.pdbx_seq_one_letter_code
_entity_poly.pdbx_strand_id
1 'polypeptide(L)'
;MVREIKPHGPLPSQAQLAYLEDELAAFIHFGPNTFYDQEWGTGQEDPERFNPTRLDAREWVRVLKETGFKKLILVVKHHDGFVLYPTAHTDYSVKSSPWRNGEGDLLLEVSQVATEFDMDMGVYLSPWDAHSPLYHVEREADYNAYYLAQLKEILSNPSYGNGGKFAEVWMDGARGEGAQKVNYEFKKWFETIRDLQGDCLIFSTEGTSIRWIGNERGYAGDPLWQKVNPDKLGTEAALDYLQHGDSSGTIFSIGEADVSIRPGWFYHEDQDPKSLEELVEIYFHSVGRGTPLLLNIPPNKDGLFDDKDIKRIYEFSAYRDELYGEDLALGAKVSGPSLSADFDCHHLTDGLETSSWASDADLPIQLEIDLGAPKTFDVLELREDLKLGQRIAAFHVQVEVDGVWQEFGTGFTVGHKRLLQGPLVEAQKLRVMITEAQDFPVLTKISLYKTPRLSQKVVVQGLAFVEKSLAVTKGETLHFRIERSESSTPLETKISIQPGTGVHGIAYQDEIQVLQFQAGESKKDLCLPTLHFAA
;
A
#
# COMPACT_ATOMS: atom_id res chain seq x y z
N MET A 1 -15.63 5.54 40.78
CA MET A 1 -15.38 4.24 40.10
C MET A 1 -14.77 4.61 38.77
N VAL A 2 -13.56 4.17 38.47
CA VAL A 2 -12.96 4.31 37.14
C VAL A 2 -13.81 3.47 36.20
N ARG A 3 -14.33 4.06 35.12
CA ARG A 3 -15.05 3.30 34.09
C ARG A 3 -14.05 2.41 33.36
N GLU A 4 -14.34 1.11 33.28
CA GLU A 4 -13.58 0.16 32.50
C GLU A 4 -13.88 0.37 31.02
N ILE A 5 -12.85 0.49 30.18
CA ILE A 5 -13.02 0.55 28.73
C ILE A 5 -13.29 -0.86 28.23
N LYS A 6 -14.45 -1.07 27.62
CA LYS A 6 -14.82 -2.34 27.01
C LYS A 6 -14.51 -2.31 25.52
N PRO A 7 -14.12 -3.45 24.92
CA PRO A 7 -14.01 -3.55 23.48
C PRO A 7 -15.30 -3.14 22.77
N HIS A 8 -15.19 -2.45 21.64
CA HIS A 8 -16.30 -1.96 20.83
C HIS A 8 -16.27 -2.55 19.41
N GLY A 9 -17.36 -3.18 19.00
CA GLY A 9 -17.51 -3.82 17.68
C GLY A 9 -16.65 -5.08 17.50
N PRO A 10 -16.48 -5.58 16.27
CA PRO A 10 -15.60 -6.68 15.98
C PRO A 10 -14.14 -6.28 16.15
N LEU A 11 -13.34 -7.17 16.72
CA LEU A 11 -11.92 -6.96 16.99
C LEU A 11 -11.05 -7.70 15.97
N PRO A 12 -9.86 -7.18 15.66
CA PRO A 12 -8.88 -7.90 14.85
C PRO A 12 -8.32 -9.11 15.59
N SER A 13 -8.01 -10.18 14.85
CA SER A 13 -7.16 -11.27 15.34
C SER A 13 -5.71 -10.80 15.50
N GLN A 14 -4.86 -11.62 16.17
CA GLN A 14 -3.43 -11.32 16.30
C GLN A 14 -2.74 -11.28 14.92
N ALA A 15 -3.08 -12.17 14.00
CA ALA A 15 -2.56 -12.17 12.64
C ALA A 15 -2.97 -10.90 11.86
N GLN A 16 -4.22 -10.42 12.05
CA GLN A 16 -4.67 -9.17 11.44
C GLN A 16 -3.94 -7.95 12.01
N LEU A 17 -3.69 -7.91 13.33
CA LEU A 17 -2.89 -6.84 13.93
C LEU A 17 -1.46 -6.85 13.40
N ALA A 18 -0.82 -8.02 13.34
CA ALA A 18 0.54 -8.15 12.80
C ALA A 18 0.62 -7.64 11.35
N TYR A 19 -0.36 -7.99 10.52
CA TYR A 19 -0.38 -7.53 9.13
C TYR A 19 -0.59 -6.02 9.00
N LEU A 20 -1.40 -5.41 9.86
CA LEU A 20 -1.53 -3.95 9.90
C LEU A 20 -0.22 -3.27 10.31
N GLU A 21 0.55 -3.86 11.25
CA GLU A 21 1.87 -3.36 11.66
C GLU A 21 2.94 -3.54 10.58
N ASP A 22 2.85 -4.58 9.75
CA ASP A 22 3.77 -4.82 8.63
C ASP A 22 3.70 -3.71 7.58
N GLU A 23 2.53 -3.11 7.36
CA GLU A 23 2.22 -2.04 6.43
C GLU A 23 2.46 -2.36 4.95
N LEU A 24 3.57 -3.05 4.62
CA LEU A 24 3.99 -3.35 3.25
C LEU A 24 4.11 -4.85 3.00
N ALA A 25 3.39 -5.31 1.99
CA ALA A 25 3.54 -6.63 1.41
C ALA A 25 3.87 -6.51 -0.09
N ALA A 26 4.59 -7.49 -0.64
CA ALA A 26 4.91 -7.54 -2.06
C ALA A 26 4.08 -8.62 -2.75
N PHE A 27 3.55 -8.30 -3.93
CA PHE A 27 3.00 -9.29 -4.86
C PHE A 27 4.05 -9.65 -5.89
N ILE A 28 4.11 -10.92 -6.30
CA ILE A 28 5.01 -11.41 -7.35
C ILE A 28 4.17 -12.11 -8.42
N HIS A 29 3.86 -11.38 -9.51
CA HIS A 29 3.24 -11.94 -10.71
C HIS A 29 4.32 -12.37 -11.68
N PHE A 30 4.44 -13.67 -11.88
CA PHE A 30 5.38 -14.28 -12.79
C PHE A 30 4.78 -15.56 -13.38
N GLY A 31 5.05 -15.84 -14.64
CA GLY A 31 4.47 -17.01 -15.30
C GLY A 31 4.52 -16.89 -16.83
N PRO A 32 3.79 -17.74 -17.58
CA PRO A 32 3.71 -17.67 -19.04
C PRO A 32 3.34 -16.29 -19.56
N ASN A 33 2.49 -15.54 -18.85
CA ASN A 33 2.05 -14.19 -19.26
C ASN A 33 3.23 -13.24 -19.45
N THR A 34 4.27 -13.32 -18.61
CA THR A 34 5.53 -12.56 -18.76
C THR A 34 6.20 -12.86 -20.12
N PHE A 35 6.20 -14.13 -20.55
CA PHE A 35 6.87 -14.56 -21.79
C PHE A 35 6.04 -14.30 -23.03
N TYR A 36 4.71 -14.25 -22.89
CA TYR A 36 3.78 -13.95 -23.98
C TYR A 36 3.43 -12.47 -24.10
N ASP A 37 3.94 -11.63 -23.16
CA ASP A 37 3.69 -10.20 -23.14
C ASP A 37 2.19 -9.87 -23.03
N GLN A 38 1.52 -10.47 -22.05
CA GLN A 38 0.08 -10.37 -21.82
C GLN A 38 -0.26 -10.35 -20.33
N GLU A 39 -1.43 -9.77 -20.01
CA GLU A 39 -1.94 -9.72 -18.64
C GLU A 39 -2.74 -10.97 -18.27
N TRP A 40 -3.61 -11.42 -19.16
CA TRP A 40 -4.44 -12.60 -18.95
C TRP A 40 -4.18 -13.63 -20.03
N GLY A 41 -3.70 -14.80 -19.61
CA GLY A 41 -3.52 -15.93 -20.48
C GLY A 41 -4.84 -16.62 -20.82
N THR A 42 -4.84 -17.35 -21.92
CA THR A 42 -5.99 -18.09 -22.43
C THR A 42 -6.07 -19.51 -21.90
N GLY A 43 -5.00 -19.98 -21.21
CA GLY A 43 -4.84 -21.37 -20.80
C GLY A 43 -4.37 -22.30 -21.93
N GLN A 44 -3.94 -21.73 -23.07
CA GLN A 44 -3.41 -22.47 -24.22
C GLN A 44 -1.97 -22.07 -24.57
N GLU A 45 -1.34 -21.28 -23.70
CA GLU A 45 0.06 -20.89 -23.85
C GLU A 45 0.94 -22.12 -23.78
N ASP A 46 1.90 -22.20 -24.71
CA ASP A 46 2.84 -23.31 -24.76
C ASP A 46 3.81 -23.24 -23.57
N PRO A 47 3.80 -24.23 -22.65
CA PRO A 47 4.72 -24.31 -21.53
C PRO A 47 6.21 -24.23 -21.92
N GLU A 48 6.58 -24.63 -23.14
CA GLU A 48 7.96 -24.56 -23.61
C GLU A 48 8.52 -23.14 -23.67
N ARG A 49 7.67 -22.11 -23.70
CA ARG A 49 8.12 -20.72 -23.65
C ARG A 49 8.47 -20.23 -22.25
N PHE A 50 7.98 -20.90 -21.20
CA PHE A 50 8.36 -20.56 -19.82
C PHE A 50 9.76 -21.10 -19.50
N ASN A 51 10.77 -20.26 -19.70
CA ASN A 51 12.16 -20.63 -19.46
C ASN A 51 13.01 -19.45 -18.92
N PRO A 52 12.80 -19.03 -17.68
CA PRO A 52 13.63 -17.99 -17.08
C PRO A 52 15.06 -18.50 -16.88
N THR A 53 16.03 -17.89 -17.58
CA THR A 53 17.40 -18.38 -17.64
C THR A 53 18.29 -17.94 -16.48
N ARG A 54 17.86 -16.92 -15.73
CA ARG A 54 18.62 -16.28 -14.65
C ARG A 54 17.83 -16.12 -13.36
N LEU A 55 16.70 -16.85 -13.23
CA LEU A 55 15.83 -16.73 -12.06
C LEU A 55 16.62 -16.81 -10.75
N ASP A 56 16.45 -15.77 -9.93
CA ASP A 56 17.09 -15.66 -8.61
C ASP A 56 16.06 -15.17 -7.56
N ALA A 57 15.39 -16.13 -6.93
CA ALA A 57 14.45 -15.82 -5.83
C ALA A 57 15.14 -15.12 -4.65
N ARG A 58 16.45 -15.31 -4.48
CA ARG A 58 17.23 -14.64 -3.42
C ARG A 58 17.36 -13.14 -3.68
N GLU A 59 17.54 -12.73 -4.93
CA GLU A 59 17.53 -11.31 -5.30
C GLU A 59 16.19 -10.67 -4.94
N TRP A 60 15.07 -11.32 -5.29
CA TRP A 60 13.73 -10.80 -4.99
C TRP A 60 13.55 -10.56 -3.49
N VAL A 61 13.77 -11.60 -2.69
CA VAL A 61 13.55 -11.51 -1.23
C VAL A 61 14.52 -10.54 -0.58
N ARG A 62 15.79 -10.50 -1.02
CA ARG A 62 16.78 -9.55 -0.51
C ARG A 62 16.37 -8.10 -0.75
N VAL A 63 15.99 -7.76 -2.00
CA VAL A 63 15.54 -6.40 -2.35
C VAL A 63 14.33 -6.00 -1.53
N LEU A 64 13.34 -6.89 -1.39
CA LEU A 64 12.14 -6.63 -0.59
C LEU A 64 12.48 -6.41 0.89
N LYS A 65 13.31 -7.28 1.47
CA LYS A 65 13.69 -7.17 2.89
C LYS A 65 14.48 -5.89 3.18
N GLU A 66 15.45 -5.56 2.35
CA GLU A 66 16.27 -4.34 2.46
C GLU A 66 15.45 -3.06 2.32
N THR A 67 14.33 -3.11 1.62
CA THR A 67 13.44 -1.97 1.38
C THR A 67 12.19 -1.94 2.27
N GLY A 68 12.18 -2.79 3.32
CA GLY A 68 11.23 -2.72 4.41
C GLY A 68 9.92 -3.49 4.20
N PHE A 69 9.80 -4.29 3.13
CA PHE A 69 8.70 -5.24 3.00
C PHE A 69 8.82 -6.36 4.05
N LYS A 70 7.68 -6.77 4.60
CA LYS A 70 7.62 -7.80 5.66
C LYS A 70 7.08 -9.13 5.15
N LYS A 71 6.29 -9.10 4.09
CA LYS A 71 5.60 -10.24 3.49
C LYS A 71 5.78 -10.21 1.98
N LEU A 72 5.85 -11.38 1.36
CA LEU A 72 5.66 -11.54 -0.08
C LEU A 72 4.56 -12.57 -0.35
N ILE A 73 3.77 -12.34 -1.39
CA ILE A 73 2.75 -13.26 -1.90
C ILE A 73 3.15 -13.71 -3.30
N LEU A 74 3.44 -14.99 -3.45
CA LEU A 74 3.77 -15.57 -4.76
C LEU A 74 2.50 -16.03 -5.47
N VAL A 75 2.30 -15.57 -6.70
CA VAL A 75 1.27 -16.09 -7.61
C VAL A 75 1.74 -17.44 -8.16
N VAL A 76 1.26 -18.54 -7.58
CA VAL A 76 1.67 -19.90 -7.99
C VAL A 76 0.82 -20.48 -9.11
N LYS A 77 -0.37 -19.95 -9.31
CA LYS A 77 -1.26 -20.22 -10.44
C LYS A 77 -2.12 -18.99 -10.70
N HIS A 78 -1.94 -18.35 -11.85
CA HIS A 78 -2.80 -17.26 -12.30
C HIS A 78 -4.01 -17.80 -13.10
N HIS A 79 -4.80 -16.95 -13.69
CA HIS A 79 -6.05 -17.27 -14.42
C HIS A 79 -5.87 -18.18 -15.63
N ASP A 80 -4.67 -18.20 -16.22
CA ASP A 80 -4.31 -19.10 -17.32
C ASP A 80 -4.24 -20.58 -16.87
N GLY A 81 -4.08 -20.83 -15.56
CA GLY A 81 -4.02 -22.17 -15.00
C GLY A 81 -2.62 -22.79 -14.94
N PHE A 82 -1.57 -22.09 -15.42
CA PHE A 82 -0.20 -22.59 -15.33
C PHE A 82 0.31 -22.58 -13.90
N VAL A 83 0.88 -23.72 -13.46
CA VAL A 83 1.31 -23.92 -12.07
C VAL A 83 2.83 -23.84 -11.95
N LEU A 84 3.33 -22.98 -11.04
CA LEU A 84 4.76 -22.70 -10.85
C LEU A 84 5.48 -23.70 -9.93
N TYR A 85 4.83 -24.78 -9.57
CA TYR A 85 5.43 -25.89 -8.79
C TYR A 85 5.04 -27.24 -9.42
N PRO A 86 5.73 -28.36 -9.15
CA PRO A 86 5.51 -29.65 -9.79
C PRO A 86 4.26 -30.36 -9.24
N THR A 87 3.08 -29.76 -9.45
CA THR A 87 1.78 -30.28 -8.99
C THR A 87 1.46 -31.68 -9.55
N ALA A 88 0.75 -32.49 -8.77
CA ALA A 88 0.22 -33.78 -9.22
C ALA A 88 -1.12 -33.67 -9.98
N HIS A 89 -1.73 -32.47 -10.04
CA HIS A 89 -3.11 -32.30 -10.46
C HIS A 89 -3.30 -31.81 -11.91
N THR A 90 -2.23 -31.30 -12.53
CA THR A 90 -2.22 -30.90 -13.96
C THR A 90 -0.83 -31.04 -14.54
N ASP A 91 -0.74 -31.30 -15.85
CA ASP A 91 0.51 -31.24 -16.60
C ASP A 91 0.82 -29.82 -17.09
N TYR A 92 -0.15 -28.89 -17.02
CA TYR A 92 0.06 -27.48 -17.36
C TYR A 92 0.77 -26.77 -16.20
N SER A 93 2.06 -27.02 -16.13
CA SER A 93 2.93 -26.58 -15.02
C SER A 93 4.39 -26.54 -15.43
N VAL A 94 5.26 -26.11 -14.54
CA VAL A 94 6.72 -26.12 -14.71
C VAL A 94 7.27 -27.46 -15.16
N LYS A 95 6.60 -28.58 -14.87
CA LYS A 95 7.00 -29.92 -15.35
C LYS A 95 7.02 -30.05 -16.86
N SER A 96 6.17 -29.30 -17.55
CA SER A 96 6.06 -29.30 -19.01
C SER A 96 6.88 -28.18 -19.67
N SER A 97 7.66 -27.43 -18.91
CA SER A 97 8.53 -26.38 -19.39
C SER A 97 9.99 -26.84 -19.48
N PRO A 98 10.82 -26.22 -20.33
CA PRO A 98 12.26 -26.51 -20.36
C PRO A 98 13.00 -25.93 -19.15
N TRP A 99 12.35 -25.07 -18.36
CA TRP A 99 12.99 -24.49 -17.19
C TRP A 99 13.44 -25.59 -16.22
N ARG A 100 14.78 -25.57 -15.92
CA ARG A 100 15.44 -26.60 -15.11
C ARG A 100 15.14 -28.04 -15.54
N ASN A 101 14.97 -28.26 -16.85
CA ASN A 101 14.63 -29.55 -17.46
C ASN A 101 13.30 -30.15 -16.94
N GLY A 102 12.32 -29.31 -16.59
CA GLY A 102 11.04 -29.76 -16.03
C GLY A 102 11.06 -30.12 -14.54
N GLU A 103 12.20 -29.90 -13.87
CA GLU A 103 12.38 -30.19 -12.43
C GLU A 103 12.31 -28.92 -11.57
N GLY A 104 11.93 -27.77 -12.14
CA GLY A 104 11.80 -26.51 -11.41
C GLY A 104 10.65 -26.52 -10.40
N ASP A 105 10.85 -25.88 -9.26
CA ASP A 105 9.85 -25.64 -8.23
C ASP A 105 10.04 -24.24 -7.65
N LEU A 106 9.34 -23.26 -8.25
CA LEU A 106 9.49 -21.87 -7.84
C LEU A 106 8.91 -21.61 -6.45
N LEU A 107 7.83 -22.33 -6.09
CA LEU A 107 7.24 -22.22 -4.76
C LEU A 107 8.22 -22.68 -3.68
N LEU A 108 8.95 -23.76 -3.92
CA LEU A 108 9.98 -24.26 -3.00
C LEU A 108 11.15 -23.25 -2.89
N GLU A 109 11.64 -22.76 -4.02
CA GLU A 109 12.78 -21.83 -4.03
C GLU A 109 12.46 -20.55 -3.26
N VAL A 110 11.31 -19.94 -3.52
CA VAL A 110 10.86 -18.74 -2.80
C VAL A 110 10.62 -19.04 -1.33
N SER A 111 10.01 -20.19 -0.98
CA SER A 111 9.78 -20.59 0.41
C SER A 111 11.06 -20.70 1.23
N GLN A 112 12.09 -21.33 0.65
CA GLN A 112 13.38 -21.50 1.30
C GLN A 112 14.05 -20.15 1.57
N VAL A 113 14.06 -19.28 0.57
CA VAL A 113 14.69 -17.96 0.70
C VAL A 113 13.89 -17.04 1.63
N ALA A 114 12.56 -17.03 1.55
CA ALA A 114 11.72 -16.26 2.47
C ALA A 114 11.96 -16.65 3.93
N THR A 115 12.08 -17.97 4.20
CA THR A 115 12.42 -18.48 5.53
C THR A 115 13.82 -18.05 5.98
N GLU A 116 14.83 -18.12 5.09
CA GLU A 116 16.20 -17.69 5.40
C GLU A 116 16.28 -16.20 5.76
N PHE A 117 15.52 -15.36 5.07
CA PHE A 117 15.50 -13.91 5.29
C PHE A 117 14.48 -13.45 6.37
N ASP A 118 13.82 -14.39 7.04
CA ASP A 118 12.76 -14.07 7.99
C ASP A 118 11.73 -13.10 7.38
N MET A 119 11.21 -13.48 6.21
CA MET A 119 10.16 -12.76 5.48
C MET A 119 8.91 -13.65 5.43
N ASP A 120 7.80 -13.12 5.87
CA ASP A 120 6.53 -13.84 5.82
C ASP A 120 6.13 -14.16 4.37
N MET A 121 5.58 -15.36 4.16
CA MET A 121 5.19 -15.82 2.84
C MET A 121 3.69 -16.05 2.75
N GLY A 122 3.06 -15.46 1.74
CA GLY A 122 1.72 -15.77 1.29
C GLY A 122 1.75 -16.53 -0.04
N VAL A 123 0.62 -17.11 -0.40
CA VAL A 123 0.43 -17.80 -1.68
C VAL A 123 -0.89 -17.39 -2.33
N TYR A 124 -0.81 -17.07 -3.63
CA TYR A 124 -1.98 -16.83 -4.46
C TYR A 124 -2.25 -18.04 -5.34
N LEU A 125 -3.47 -18.55 -5.29
CA LEU A 125 -3.97 -19.60 -6.16
C LEU A 125 -5.30 -19.15 -6.79
N SER A 126 -5.31 -18.86 -8.10
CA SER A 126 -6.51 -18.40 -8.79
C SER A 126 -7.65 -19.42 -8.72
N PRO A 127 -8.84 -19.02 -8.23
CA PRO A 127 -10.05 -19.85 -8.36
C PRO A 127 -10.51 -20.02 -9.81
N TRP A 128 -10.27 -19.04 -10.67
CA TRP A 128 -10.51 -19.18 -12.10
C TRP A 128 -9.32 -19.86 -12.79
N ASP A 129 -9.61 -20.83 -13.68
CA ASP A 129 -8.60 -21.63 -14.39
C ASP A 129 -9.06 -21.81 -15.84
N ALA A 130 -8.48 -21.02 -16.74
CA ALA A 130 -8.85 -21.03 -18.16
C ALA A 130 -8.36 -22.30 -18.89
N HIS A 131 -7.33 -22.99 -18.35
CA HIS A 131 -6.80 -24.23 -18.92
C HIS A 131 -7.64 -25.45 -18.56
N SER A 132 -8.19 -25.49 -17.33
CA SER A 132 -8.80 -26.70 -16.80
C SER A 132 -10.10 -27.05 -17.52
N PRO A 133 -10.22 -28.23 -18.16
CA PRO A 133 -11.48 -28.68 -18.75
C PRO A 133 -12.56 -28.98 -17.70
N LEU A 134 -12.20 -28.95 -16.42
CA LEU A 134 -13.13 -29.09 -15.30
C LEU A 134 -13.82 -27.76 -14.99
N TYR A 135 -13.26 -26.62 -15.42
CA TYR A 135 -13.85 -25.30 -15.17
C TYR A 135 -15.09 -25.08 -16.02
N HIS A 136 -16.18 -25.74 -15.63
CA HIS A 136 -17.44 -25.75 -16.36
C HIS A 136 -18.62 -25.88 -15.38
N VAL A 137 -19.71 -25.16 -15.62
CA VAL A 137 -20.91 -25.19 -14.75
C VAL A 137 -21.49 -26.60 -14.55
N GLU A 138 -21.41 -27.47 -15.55
CA GLU A 138 -21.84 -28.85 -15.43
C GLU A 138 -20.87 -29.74 -14.67
N ARG A 139 -19.70 -29.25 -14.31
CA ARG A 139 -18.62 -29.98 -13.62
C ARG A 139 -18.16 -29.27 -12.34
N GLU A 140 -19.01 -28.45 -11.75
CA GLU A 140 -18.67 -27.66 -10.56
C GLU A 140 -18.08 -28.50 -9.41
N ALA A 141 -18.67 -29.66 -9.14
CA ALA A 141 -18.19 -30.55 -8.08
C ALA A 141 -16.78 -31.09 -8.38
N ASP A 142 -16.51 -31.47 -9.62
CA ASP A 142 -15.18 -31.94 -10.05
C ASP A 142 -14.16 -30.82 -9.96
N TYR A 143 -14.53 -29.62 -10.42
CA TYR A 143 -13.65 -28.45 -10.36
C TYR A 143 -13.33 -28.05 -8.92
N ASN A 144 -14.34 -27.96 -8.08
CA ASN A 144 -14.13 -27.63 -6.66
C ASN A 144 -13.26 -28.68 -5.95
N ALA A 145 -13.39 -29.96 -6.30
CA ALA A 145 -12.53 -31.02 -5.78
C ALA A 145 -11.08 -30.88 -6.30
N TYR A 146 -10.89 -30.53 -7.57
CA TYR A 146 -9.59 -30.26 -8.17
C TYR A 146 -8.89 -29.07 -7.50
N TYR A 147 -9.58 -27.93 -7.37
CA TYR A 147 -9.02 -26.76 -6.71
C TYR A 147 -8.64 -27.04 -5.25
N LEU A 148 -9.53 -27.73 -4.52
CA LEU A 148 -9.26 -28.12 -3.14
C LEU A 148 -8.07 -29.08 -3.04
N ALA A 149 -7.86 -29.94 -4.02
CA ALA A 149 -6.69 -30.84 -4.05
C ALA A 149 -5.39 -30.06 -4.23
N GLN A 150 -5.35 -29.08 -5.14
CA GLN A 150 -4.19 -28.18 -5.30
C GLN A 150 -3.94 -27.36 -4.02
N LEU A 151 -4.99 -26.83 -3.42
CA LEU A 151 -4.88 -26.06 -2.17
C LEU A 151 -4.29 -26.92 -1.04
N LYS A 152 -4.76 -28.17 -0.88
CA LYS A 152 -4.22 -29.13 0.09
C LYS A 152 -2.76 -29.50 -0.21
N GLU A 153 -2.42 -29.73 -1.48
CA GLU A 153 -1.05 -30.04 -1.90
C GLU A 153 -0.08 -28.95 -1.47
N ILE A 154 -0.44 -27.68 -1.66
CA ILE A 154 0.37 -26.52 -1.23
C ILE A 154 0.44 -26.46 0.30
N LEU A 155 -0.71 -26.42 0.97
CA LEU A 155 -0.82 -26.09 2.39
C LEU A 155 -0.40 -27.20 3.35
N SER A 156 -0.33 -28.46 2.87
CA SER A 156 0.14 -29.59 3.69
C SER A 156 1.60 -29.94 3.48
N ASN A 157 2.28 -29.31 2.50
CA ASN A 157 3.68 -29.57 2.23
C ASN A 157 4.58 -28.83 3.25
N PRO A 158 5.36 -29.53 4.10
CA PRO A 158 6.18 -28.89 5.13
C PRO A 158 7.36 -28.08 4.57
N SER A 159 7.66 -28.22 3.28
CA SER A 159 8.73 -27.48 2.61
C SER A 159 8.29 -26.18 1.96
N TYR A 160 6.98 -25.95 1.85
CA TYR A 160 6.43 -24.71 1.29
C TYR A 160 6.11 -23.69 2.37
N GLY A 161 6.11 -22.41 2.00
CA GLY A 161 5.96 -21.32 2.96
C GLY A 161 7.12 -21.25 3.96
N ASN A 162 6.88 -20.65 5.10
CA ASN A 162 7.87 -20.58 6.18
C ASN A 162 7.81 -21.87 7.04
N GLY A 163 8.50 -22.93 6.57
CA GLY A 163 8.49 -24.22 7.27
C GLY A 163 7.12 -24.90 7.33
N GLY A 164 6.38 -24.89 6.25
CA GLY A 164 5.03 -25.44 6.11
C GLY A 164 3.91 -24.49 6.53
N LYS A 165 4.23 -23.20 6.78
CA LYS A 165 3.27 -22.19 7.20
C LYS A 165 3.22 -21.03 6.20
N PHE A 166 2.00 -20.57 5.90
CA PHE A 166 1.74 -19.38 5.12
C PHE A 166 1.07 -18.32 5.99
N ALA A 167 1.53 -17.08 5.86
CA ALA A 167 0.90 -15.94 6.52
C ALA A 167 -0.44 -15.58 5.87
N GLU A 168 -0.58 -15.86 4.56
CA GLU A 168 -1.77 -15.49 3.79
C GLU A 168 -2.02 -16.45 2.63
N VAL A 169 -3.32 -16.76 2.39
CA VAL A 169 -3.80 -17.41 1.18
C VAL A 169 -4.69 -16.43 0.43
N TRP A 170 -4.31 -16.12 -0.79
CA TRP A 170 -4.96 -15.14 -1.63
C TRP A 170 -5.76 -15.81 -2.76
N MET A 171 -7.07 -15.54 -2.80
CA MET A 171 -8.01 -16.11 -3.78
C MET A 171 -8.72 -14.99 -4.54
N ASP A 172 -8.34 -14.83 -5.81
CA ASP A 172 -8.88 -13.81 -6.70
C ASP A 172 -10.37 -14.00 -6.99
N GLY A 173 -11.08 -12.89 -7.09
CA GLY A 173 -12.48 -12.88 -7.50
C GLY A 173 -12.71 -12.69 -8.99
N ALA A 174 -11.65 -12.36 -9.75
CA ALA A 174 -11.77 -12.05 -11.17
C ALA A 174 -12.14 -13.29 -12.01
N ARG A 175 -12.88 -13.03 -13.08
CA ARG A 175 -13.24 -14.02 -14.11
C ARG A 175 -13.20 -13.32 -15.47
N GLY A 176 -12.62 -13.98 -16.48
CA GLY A 176 -12.55 -13.46 -17.83
C GLY A 176 -13.92 -13.26 -18.48
N GLU A 177 -13.99 -12.36 -19.45
CA GLU A 177 -15.19 -12.16 -20.24
C GLU A 177 -15.60 -13.48 -20.94
N GLY A 178 -16.85 -13.87 -20.78
CA GLY A 178 -17.35 -15.15 -21.32
C GLY A 178 -16.98 -16.39 -20.52
N ALA A 179 -16.20 -16.26 -19.43
CA ALA A 179 -15.92 -17.39 -18.54
C ALA A 179 -17.19 -17.95 -17.90
N GLN A 180 -17.23 -19.27 -17.73
CA GLN A 180 -18.34 -19.94 -17.08
C GLN A 180 -18.46 -19.51 -15.61
N LYS A 181 -19.69 -19.30 -15.14
CA LYS A 181 -19.97 -18.96 -13.72
C LYS A 181 -20.00 -20.20 -12.85
N VAL A 182 -18.85 -20.82 -12.64
CA VAL A 182 -18.71 -21.94 -11.68
C VAL A 182 -18.95 -21.43 -10.26
N ASN A 183 -19.77 -22.11 -9.49
CA ASN A 183 -19.99 -21.79 -8.08
C ASN A 183 -18.86 -22.39 -7.24
N TYR A 184 -18.18 -21.55 -6.49
CA TYR A 184 -17.05 -21.95 -5.66
C TYR A 184 -17.50 -22.43 -4.28
N GLU A 185 -16.91 -23.52 -3.78
CA GLU A 185 -17.14 -24.04 -2.42
C GLU A 185 -16.26 -23.30 -1.39
N PHE A 186 -16.29 -21.94 -1.37
CA PHE A 186 -15.43 -21.11 -0.51
C PHE A 186 -15.46 -21.56 0.96
N LYS A 187 -16.62 -21.89 1.51
CA LYS A 187 -16.73 -22.33 2.90
C LYS A 187 -15.81 -23.53 3.19
N LYS A 188 -15.81 -24.52 2.31
CA LYS A 188 -15.01 -25.74 2.44
C LYS A 188 -13.51 -25.43 2.25
N TRP A 189 -13.18 -24.50 1.35
CA TRP A 189 -11.82 -24.06 1.14
C TRP A 189 -11.30 -23.33 2.37
N PHE A 190 -12.06 -22.39 2.94
CA PHE A 190 -11.68 -21.67 4.17
C PHE A 190 -11.53 -22.60 5.38
N GLU A 191 -12.43 -23.56 5.55
CA GLU A 191 -12.31 -24.59 6.59
C GLU A 191 -10.99 -25.38 6.42
N THR A 192 -10.66 -25.78 5.19
CA THR A 192 -9.41 -26.48 4.90
C THR A 192 -8.17 -25.63 5.19
N ILE A 193 -8.19 -24.34 4.83
CA ILE A 193 -7.07 -23.42 5.14
C ILE A 193 -6.89 -23.30 6.65
N ARG A 194 -7.97 -23.09 7.41
CA ARG A 194 -7.92 -23.00 8.88
C ARG A 194 -7.43 -24.28 9.54
N ASP A 195 -7.87 -25.43 9.05
CA ASP A 195 -7.46 -26.74 9.58
C ASP A 195 -5.96 -27.00 9.36
N LEU A 196 -5.40 -26.60 8.21
CA LEU A 196 -4.00 -26.85 7.85
C LEU A 196 -3.06 -25.74 8.34
N GLN A 197 -3.52 -24.49 8.37
CA GLN A 197 -2.68 -23.32 8.55
C GLN A 197 -3.03 -22.47 9.80
N GLY A 198 -4.12 -22.79 10.52
CA GLY A 198 -4.50 -22.07 11.74
C GLY A 198 -4.90 -20.62 11.48
N ASP A 199 -4.14 -19.68 12.04
CA ASP A 199 -4.42 -18.24 11.99
C ASP A 199 -4.00 -17.56 10.67
N CYS A 200 -3.70 -18.33 9.63
CA CYS A 200 -3.40 -17.83 8.30
C CYS A 200 -4.49 -16.86 7.82
N LEU A 201 -4.08 -15.71 7.31
CA LEU A 201 -5.00 -14.74 6.73
C LEU A 201 -5.54 -15.25 5.40
N ILE A 202 -6.78 -14.89 5.10
CA ILE A 202 -7.45 -15.30 3.86
C ILE A 202 -7.94 -14.04 3.17
N PHE A 203 -7.49 -13.83 1.95
CA PHE A 203 -8.07 -12.86 1.03
C PHE A 203 -9.08 -13.56 0.12
N SER A 204 -10.29 -13.03 0.04
CA SER A 204 -11.31 -13.50 -0.90
C SER A 204 -12.43 -12.46 -1.07
N THR A 205 -13.29 -12.68 -2.07
CA THR A 205 -14.51 -11.89 -2.27
C THR A 205 -15.58 -12.14 -1.20
N GLU A 206 -15.52 -13.26 -0.47
CA GLU A 206 -16.57 -13.69 0.45
C GLU A 206 -16.40 -13.20 1.90
N GLY A 207 -15.50 -12.24 2.12
CA GLY A 207 -15.34 -11.58 3.41
C GLY A 207 -14.80 -12.49 4.51
N THR A 208 -13.52 -12.59 4.50
CA THR A 208 -12.73 -13.32 5.49
C THR A 208 -11.87 -12.33 6.28
N SER A 209 -10.62 -12.71 6.53
CA SER A 209 -9.66 -11.85 7.26
C SER A 209 -9.32 -10.56 6.50
N ILE A 210 -9.31 -10.65 5.18
CA ILE A 210 -8.93 -9.56 4.27
C ILE A 210 -9.98 -9.46 3.17
N ARG A 211 -10.32 -8.23 2.77
CA ARG A 211 -11.14 -7.91 1.61
C ARG A 211 -10.37 -7.07 0.63
N TRP A 212 -10.72 -7.17 -0.65
CA TRP A 212 -10.26 -6.22 -1.64
C TRP A 212 -10.77 -4.80 -1.35
N ILE A 213 -9.91 -3.79 -1.55
CA ILE A 213 -10.27 -2.39 -1.30
C ILE A 213 -11.15 -1.78 -2.41
N GLY A 214 -11.56 -2.55 -3.41
CA GLY A 214 -12.49 -2.12 -4.46
C GLY A 214 -11.84 -1.38 -5.63
N ASN A 215 -10.52 -1.31 -5.70
CA ASN A 215 -9.77 -0.76 -6.82
C ASN A 215 -8.31 -1.27 -6.81
N GLU A 216 -7.66 -1.24 -7.98
CA GLU A 216 -6.25 -1.64 -8.17
C GLU A 216 -5.31 -0.42 -8.28
N ARG A 217 -5.70 0.71 -7.69
CA ARG A 217 -4.88 1.93 -7.68
C ARG A 217 -4.09 2.08 -6.39
N GLY A 218 -4.29 1.20 -5.41
CA GLY A 218 -3.68 1.28 -4.09
C GLY A 218 -4.31 2.34 -3.18
N TYR A 219 -5.58 2.73 -3.41
CA TYR A 219 -6.26 3.81 -2.68
C TYR A 219 -7.39 3.27 -1.81
N ALA A 220 -7.23 3.40 -0.51
CA ALA A 220 -8.30 3.17 0.45
C ALA A 220 -9.33 4.32 0.44
N GLY A 221 -10.53 4.04 0.91
CA GLY A 221 -11.57 5.05 1.13
C GLY A 221 -11.21 6.04 2.24
N ASP A 222 -11.95 7.12 2.29
CA ASP A 222 -11.92 8.10 3.37
C ASP A 222 -13.36 8.58 3.62
N PRO A 223 -14.04 8.07 4.68
CA PRO A 223 -13.54 7.21 5.78
C PRO A 223 -13.17 5.79 5.35
N LEU A 224 -12.33 5.11 6.17
CA LEU A 224 -12.06 3.68 6.08
C LEU A 224 -12.39 2.97 7.39
N TRP A 225 -13.38 2.07 7.36
CA TRP A 225 -13.68 1.16 8.44
C TRP A 225 -13.15 -0.24 8.14
N GLN A 226 -12.37 -0.81 9.06
CA GLN A 226 -11.92 -2.21 8.96
C GLN A 226 -13.00 -3.20 9.45
N LYS A 227 -14.24 -2.79 9.35
CA LYS A 227 -15.43 -3.58 9.71
C LYS A 227 -16.34 -3.67 8.50
N VAL A 228 -16.95 -4.85 8.32
CA VAL A 228 -17.90 -5.10 7.23
C VAL A 228 -19.03 -6.01 7.71
N ASN A 229 -20.12 -6.00 6.96
CA ASN A 229 -21.19 -6.99 7.09
C ASN A 229 -20.99 -8.07 6.02
N PRO A 230 -20.79 -9.34 6.38
CA PRO A 230 -20.57 -10.42 5.41
C PRO A 230 -21.66 -10.53 4.33
N ASP A 231 -22.89 -10.23 4.66
CA ASP A 231 -24.02 -10.30 3.72
C ASP A 231 -23.94 -9.28 2.57
N LYS A 232 -23.04 -8.30 2.67
CA LYS A 232 -22.80 -7.27 1.65
C LYS A 232 -21.53 -7.52 0.82
N LEU A 233 -20.86 -8.64 1.06
CA LEU A 233 -19.66 -9.06 0.35
C LEU A 233 -20.01 -10.07 -0.75
N GLY A 234 -19.03 -10.52 -1.50
CA GLY A 234 -19.19 -11.41 -2.65
C GLY A 234 -18.71 -10.74 -3.94
N THR A 235 -18.73 -11.48 -5.04
CA THR A 235 -18.27 -11.01 -6.36
C THR A 235 -19.07 -9.81 -6.92
N GLU A 236 -20.28 -9.59 -6.43
CA GLU A 236 -21.17 -8.48 -6.85
C GLU A 236 -21.21 -7.35 -5.80
N ALA A 237 -20.29 -7.35 -4.83
CA ALA A 237 -20.23 -6.31 -3.81
C ALA A 237 -20.02 -4.92 -4.43
N ALA A 238 -20.68 -3.91 -3.87
CA ALA A 238 -20.51 -2.54 -4.33
C ALA A 238 -19.08 -2.05 -4.06
N LEU A 239 -18.39 -1.54 -5.07
CA LEU A 239 -16.99 -1.07 -4.96
C LEU A 239 -16.82 0.00 -3.87
N ASP A 240 -17.79 0.91 -3.74
CA ASP A 240 -17.80 1.93 -2.69
C ASP A 240 -17.87 1.30 -1.28
N TYR A 241 -18.66 0.24 -1.12
CA TYR A 241 -18.73 -0.50 0.15
C TYR A 241 -17.41 -1.21 0.48
N LEU A 242 -16.78 -1.84 -0.50
CA LEU A 242 -15.47 -2.46 -0.34
C LEU A 242 -14.41 -1.44 0.05
N GLN A 243 -14.46 -0.26 -0.56
CA GLN A 243 -13.49 0.82 -0.37
C GLN A 243 -13.59 1.46 1.03
N HIS A 244 -14.80 1.65 1.55
CA HIS A 244 -15.02 2.38 2.81
C HIS A 244 -15.28 1.48 4.02
N GLY A 245 -15.70 0.23 3.80
CA GLY A 245 -16.18 -0.62 4.88
C GLY A 245 -17.50 -0.14 5.48
N ASP A 246 -17.78 -0.53 6.71
CA ASP A 246 -19.08 -0.27 7.36
C ASP A 246 -18.88 0.00 8.85
N SER A 247 -19.26 1.18 9.31
CA SER A 247 -19.19 1.53 10.74
C SER A 247 -20.01 0.61 11.64
N SER A 248 -21.06 -0.02 11.09
CA SER A 248 -21.91 -1.01 11.75
C SER A 248 -21.56 -2.46 11.41
N GLY A 249 -20.42 -2.69 10.74
CA GLY A 249 -19.96 -4.02 10.35
C GLY A 249 -19.80 -4.97 11.53
N THR A 250 -20.08 -6.25 11.28
CA THR A 250 -20.13 -7.30 12.31
C THR A 250 -18.91 -8.19 12.37
N ILE A 251 -18.03 -8.12 11.36
CA ILE A 251 -16.73 -8.79 11.34
C ILE A 251 -15.61 -7.75 11.08
N PHE A 252 -14.42 -8.03 11.63
CA PHE A 252 -13.20 -7.29 11.28
C PHE A 252 -12.61 -7.90 10.01
N SER A 253 -12.45 -7.10 8.97
CA SER A 253 -11.88 -7.51 7.69
C SER A 253 -11.02 -6.38 7.15
N ILE A 254 -9.71 -6.62 7.08
CA ILE A 254 -8.77 -5.63 6.59
C ILE A 254 -9.08 -5.32 5.13
N GLY A 255 -9.24 -4.03 4.78
CA GLY A 255 -9.24 -3.63 3.39
C GLY A 255 -7.80 -3.62 2.91
N GLU A 256 -7.44 -4.47 1.96
CA GLU A 256 -6.09 -4.51 1.40
C GLU A 256 -6.01 -3.67 0.13
N ALA A 257 -5.05 -2.74 0.10
CA ALA A 257 -4.83 -1.86 -1.05
C ALA A 257 -3.75 -2.46 -1.95
N ASP A 258 -4.19 -3.09 -3.04
CA ASP A 258 -3.32 -3.69 -4.04
C ASP A 258 -3.07 -2.76 -5.23
N VAL A 259 -1.86 -2.78 -5.74
CA VAL A 259 -1.45 -2.01 -6.91
C VAL A 259 -0.15 -2.56 -7.50
N SER A 260 0.01 -2.51 -8.81
CA SER A 260 1.29 -2.83 -9.43
C SER A 260 2.21 -1.61 -9.50
N ILE A 261 3.51 -1.83 -9.33
CA ILE A 261 4.53 -0.79 -9.56
C ILE A 261 4.56 -0.32 -11.02
N ARG A 262 4.16 -1.19 -11.96
CA ARG A 262 4.03 -0.92 -13.40
C ARG A 262 2.56 -0.77 -13.79
N PRO A 263 2.21 -0.32 -15.01
CA PRO A 263 0.82 -0.32 -15.49
C PRO A 263 0.17 -1.70 -15.47
N GLY A 264 0.91 -2.75 -15.86
CA GLY A 264 0.44 -4.14 -15.84
C GLY A 264 0.81 -4.90 -14.57
N TRP A 265 0.14 -6.03 -14.31
CA TRP A 265 0.47 -6.96 -13.23
C TRP A 265 1.67 -7.84 -13.60
N PHE A 266 1.77 -8.26 -14.86
CA PHE A 266 2.95 -8.94 -15.39
C PHE A 266 3.95 -7.93 -15.95
N TYR A 267 5.19 -8.38 -16.12
CA TYR A 267 6.26 -7.56 -16.69
C TYR A 267 6.07 -7.37 -18.20
N HIS A 268 6.12 -6.11 -18.65
CA HIS A 268 6.18 -5.69 -20.05
C HIS A 268 7.40 -4.81 -20.26
N GLU A 269 8.15 -5.07 -21.32
CA GLU A 269 9.43 -4.40 -21.59
C GLU A 269 9.25 -2.90 -21.92
N ASP A 270 8.11 -2.52 -22.48
CA ASP A 270 7.75 -1.15 -22.87
C ASP A 270 7.13 -0.32 -21.74
N GLN A 271 6.96 -0.90 -20.56
CA GLN A 271 6.42 -0.21 -19.38
C GLN A 271 7.53 0.22 -18.43
N ASP A 272 7.35 1.38 -17.83
CA ASP A 272 8.19 1.91 -16.74
C ASP A 272 7.46 1.82 -15.39
N PRO A 273 8.20 1.74 -14.27
CA PRO A 273 7.60 1.83 -12.95
C PRO A 273 6.99 3.21 -12.69
N LYS A 274 5.99 3.25 -11.83
CA LYS A 274 5.44 4.48 -11.27
C LYS A 274 6.55 5.40 -10.75
N SER A 275 6.33 6.71 -10.79
CA SER A 275 7.24 7.69 -10.21
C SER A 275 7.32 7.55 -8.68
N LEU A 276 8.33 8.14 -8.06
CA LEU A 276 8.41 8.17 -6.60
C LEU A 276 7.23 8.93 -6.00
N GLU A 277 6.81 10.01 -6.65
CA GLU A 277 5.66 10.83 -6.28
C GLU A 277 4.38 10.00 -6.25
N GLU A 278 4.13 9.19 -7.29
CA GLU A 278 2.96 8.30 -7.34
C GLU A 278 3.00 7.25 -6.22
N LEU A 279 4.16 6.63 -5.95
CA LEU A 279 4.28 5.66 -4.85
C LEU A 279 4.08 6.31 -3.48
N VAL A 280 4.57 7.53 -3.29
CA VAL A 280 4.35 8.30 -2.06
C VAL A 280 2.86 8.64 -1.90
N GLU A 281 2.19 9.08 -2.97
CA GLU A 281 0.75 9.34 -2.96
C GLU A 281 -0.04 8.07 -2.60
N ILE A 282 0.29 6.95 -3.22
CA ILE A 282 -0.30 5.64 -2.89
C ILE A 282 -0.09 5.29 -1.41
N TYR A 283 1.10 5.51 -0.87
CA TYR A 283 1.41 5.25 0.54
C TYR A 283 0.53 6.06 1.49
N PHE A 284 0.37 7.37 1.24
CA PHE A 284 -0.53 8.20 2.05
C PHE A 284 -2.00 7.82 1.91
N HIS A 285 -2.41 7.26 0.76
CA HIS A 285 -3.78 6.83 0.50
C HIS A 285 -4.07 5.37 0.87
N SER A 286 -3.07 4.58 1.21
CA SER A 286 -3.20 3.21 1.73
C SER A 286 -2.79 3.13 3.20
N VAL A 287 -1.50 3.03 3.48
CA VAL A 287 -0.96 2.95 4.84
C VAL A 287 -1.34 4.18 5.66
N GLY A 288 -1.30 5.36 5.05
CA GLY A 288 -1.74 6.60 5.68
C GLY A 288 -3.23 6.69 5.98
N ARG A 289 -4.04 5.74 5.51
CA ARG A 289 -5.46 5.56 5.85
C ARG A 289 -5.73 4.30 6.67
N GLY A 290 -4.67 3.65 7.16
CA GLY A 290 -4.75 2.54 8.10
C GLY A 290 -4.94 1.17 7.47
N THR A 291 -4.52 0.98 6.20
CA THR A 291 -4.58 -0.32 5.52
C THR A 291 -3.22 -0.71 4.93
N PRO A 292 -2.87 -2.01 4.89
CA PRO A 292 -1.63 -2.44 4.26
C PRO A 292 -1.62 -2.15 2.76
N LEU A 293 -0.45 -1.87 2.23
CA LEU A 293 -0.17 -1.75 0.81
C LEU A 293 0.44 -3.05 0.28
N LEU A 294 -0.27 -3.72 -0.63
CA LEU A 294 0.23 -4.87 -1.39
C LEU A 294 0.73 -4.36 -2.75
N LEU A 295 2.05 -4.17 -2.86
CA LEU A 295 2.69 -3.64 -4.06
C LEU A 295 3.22 -4.78 -4.93
N ASN A 296 2.73 -4.90 -6.16
CA ASN A 296 3.21 -5.89 -7.11
C ASN A 296 4.50 -5.43 -7.79
N ILE A 297 5.48 -6.32 -7.84
CA ILE A 297 6.78 -6.12 -8.47
C ILE A 297 7.04 -7.33 -9.38
N PRO A 298 6.72 -7.22 -10.69
CA PRO A 298 6.79 -8.36 -11.60
C PRO A 298 8.22 -8.62 -12.06
N PRO A 299 8.74 -9.86 -11.93
CA PRO A 299 10.01 -10.23 -12.53
C PRO A 299 9.96 -10.23 -14.06
N ASN A 300 11.08 -9.87 -14.70
CA ASN A 300 11.25 -9.88 -16.13
C ASN A 300 11.43 -11.32 -16.70
N LYS A 301 11.58 -11.44 -18.02
CA LYS A 301 11.73 -12.75 -18.71
C LYS A 301 12.96 -13.54 -18.26
N ASP A 302 14.01 -12.88 -17.73
CA ASP A 302 15.17 -13.55 -17.16
C ASP A 302 14.88 -14.19 -15.80
N GLY A 303 13.79 -13.75 -15.13
CA GLY A 303 13.43 -14.13 -13.76
C GLY A 303 14.09 -13.24 -12.69
N LEU A 304 14.44 -11.99 -13.03
CA LEU A 304 15.00 -10.98 -12.15
C LEU A 304 14.05 -9.79 -12.03
N PHE A 305 14.11 -9.05 -10.94
CA PHE A 305 13.50 -7.72 -10.94
C PHE A 305 14.22 -6.81 -11.93
N ASP A 306 13.47 -5.91 -12.57
CA ASP A 306 14.07 -4.92 -13.46
C ASP A 306 14.84 -3.86 -12.64
N ASP A 307 16.00 -3.44 -13.15
CA ASP A 307 16.86 -2.44 -12.48
C ASP A 307 16.11 -1.14 -12.18
N LYS A 308 15.15 -0.75 -13.03
CA LYS A 308 14.33 0.45 -12.80
C LYS A 308 13.38 0.27 -11.62
N ASP A 309 12.80 -0.94 -11.46
CA ASP A 309 11.91 -1.26 -10.34
C ASP A 309 12.70 -1.33 -9.04
N ILE A 310 13.84 -2.02 -9.04
CA ILE A 310 14.76 -2.08 -7.89
C ILE A 310 15.12 -0.67 -7.44
N LYS A 311 15.57 0.18 -8.35
CA LYS A 311 15.91 1.57 -8.05
C LYS A 311 14.74 2.33 -7.44
N ARG A 312 13.53 2.18 -8.02
CA ARG A 312 12.33 2.88 -7.54
C ARG A 312 11.92 2.43 -6.13
N ILE A 313 12.04 1.15 -5.83
CA ILE A 313 11.72 0.60 -4.50
C ILE A 313 12.71 1.13 -3.46
N TYR A 314 14.02 1.21 -3.77
CA TYR A 314 14.99 1.82 -2.88
C TYR A 314 14.77 3.32 -2.68
N GLU A 315 14.39 4.07 -3.73
CA GLU A 315 14.01 5.49 -3.61
C GLU A 315 12.79 5.65 -2.68
N PHE A 316 11.81 4.78 -2.82
CA PHE A 316 10.61 4.78 -1.98
C PHE A 316 10.92 4.38 -0.52
N SER A 317 11.79 3.42 -0.29
CA SER A 317 12.28 3.09 1.06
C SER A 317 12.99 4.28 1.71
N ALA A 318 13.94 4.89 1.00
CA ALA A 318 14.68 6.04 1.50
C ALA A 318 13.76 7.22 1.85
N TYR A 319 12.72 7.47 1.05
CA TYR A 319 11.72 8.49 1.36
C TYR A 319 10.99 8.21 2.69
N ARG A 320 10.56 6.96 2.92
CA ARG A 320 9.89 6.56 4.16
C ARG A 320 10.81 6.65 5.36
N ASP A 321 12.07 6.21 5.22
CA ASP A 321 13.08 6.29 6.27
C ASP A 321 13.36 7.76 6.67
N GLU A 322 13.40 8.68 5.71
CA GLU A 322 13.54 10.11 5.98
C GLU A 322 12.27 10.70 6.62
N LEU A 323 11.08 10.31 6.14
CA LEU A 323 9.80 10.78 6.70
C LEU A 323 9.68 10.45 8.20
N TYR A 324 10.03 9.22 8.58
CA TYR A 324 9.93 8.75 9.96
C TYR A 324 11.22 8.93 10.78
N GLY A 325 12.23 9.57 10.21
CA GLY A 325 13.55 9.74 10.85
C GLY A 325 13.51 10.52 12.15
N GLU A 326 12.56 11.44 12.33
CA GLU A 326 12.38 12.21 13.56
C GLU A 326 10.88 12.43 13.84
N ASP A 327 10.40 11.93 14.99
CA ASP A 327 9.08 12.30 15.49
C ASP A 327 9.16 13.62 16.27
N LEU A 328 8.62 14.67 15.65
CA LEU A 328 8.65 16.02 16.19
C LEU A 328 7.75 16.22 17.40
N ALA A 329 6.79 15.31 17.66
CA ALA A 329 5.92 15.35 18.83
C ALA A 329 6.43 14.49 20.00
N LEU A 330 7.52 13.72 19.82
CA LEU A 330 8.05 12.86 20.89
C LEU A 330 8.39 13.67 22.14
N GLY A 331 7.80 13.28 23.29
CA GLY A 331 7.96 13.94 24.57
C GLY A 331 7.26 15.31 24.69
N ALA A 332 6.44 15.70 23.72
CA ALA A 332 5.64 16.92 23.80
C ALA A 332 4.63 16.85 24.95
N LYS A 333 4.29 18.00 25.52
CA LYS A 333 3.28 18.07 26.57
C LYS A 333 1.89 18.05 25.96
N VAL A 334 1.11 17.03 26.29
CA VAL A 334 -0.30 16.94 25.88
C VAL A 334 -1.20 17.32 27.06
N SER A 335 -2.26 18.07 26.80
CA SER A 335 -3.29 18.43 27.76
C SER A 335 -4.69 18.22 27.18
N GLY A 336 -5.59 17.67 28.00
CA GLY A 336 -6.95 17.34 27.62
C GLY A 336 -7.62 16.46 28.67
N PRO A 337 -8.90 16.14 28.48
CA PRO A 337 -9.60 15.23 29.40
C PRO A 337 -9.06 13.81 29.25
N SER A 338 -8.77 13.17 30.38
CA SER A 338 -8.29 11.79 30.46
C SER A 338 -9.21 10.97 31.35
N LEU A 339 -9.43 9.71 31.02
CA LEU A 339 -10.32 8.81 31.77
C LEU A 339 -9.75 8.47 33.17
N SER A 340 -8.43 8.22 33.22
CA SER A 340 -7.70 7.89 34.45
C SER A 340 -6.19 8.08 34.23
N ALA A 341 -5.40 7.87 35.28
CA ALA A 341 -3.94 7.90 35.18
C ALA A 341 -3.37 6.79 34.26
N ASP A 342 -4.06 5.67 34.10
CA ASP A 342 -3.65 4.58 33.21
C ASP A 342 -3.97 4.89 31.73
N PHE A 343 -4.80 5.90 31.48
CA PHE A 343 -5.21 6.37 30.15
C PHE A 343 -4.99 7.88 30.03
N ASP A 344 -3.88 8.37 30.54
CA ASP A 344 -3.55 9.79 30.55
C ASP A 344 -3.04 10.29 29.21
N CYS A 345 -3.29 11.56 28.89
CA CYS A 345 -2.92 12.15 27.61
C CYS A 345 -1.40 12.22 27.37
N HIS A 346 -0.56 12.13 28.40
CA HIS A 346 0.90 12.07 28.22
C HIS A 346 1.36 10.80 27.48
N HIS A 347 0.56 9.72 27.48
CA HIS A 347 0.86 8.48 26.75
C HIS A 347 0.90 8.67 25.22
N LEU A 348 0.25 9.72 24.72
CA LEU A 348 0.15 9.95 23.27
C LEU A 348 1.47 10.34 22.61
N THR A 349 2.44 10.80 23.39
CA THR A 349 3.74 11.29 22.89
C THR A 349 4.92 10.68 23.64
N ASP A 350 4.72 9.62 24.43
CA ASP A 350 5.77 8.95 25.22
C ASP A 350 6.65 8.00 24.38
N GLY A 351 6.27 7.72 23.12
CA GLY A 351 6.98 6.83 22.22
C GLY A 351 6.74 5.35 22.46
N LEU A 352 5.76 4.98 23.32
CA LEU A 352 5.43 3.60 23.66
C LEU A 352 4.11 3.18 22.97
N GLU A 353 4.16 2.13 22.18
CA GLU A 353 2.94 1.58 21.53
C GLU A 353 2.07 0.74 22.47
N THR A 354 2.53 0.54 23.71
CA THR A 354 1.83 -0.25 24.74
C THR A 354 0.98 0.60 25.69
N SER A 355 1.16 1.91 25.68
CA SER A 355 0.39 2.88 26.45
C SER A 355 -0.74 3.47 25.60
N SER A 356 -1.83 3.89 26.23
CA SER A 356 -2.99 4.46 25.53
C SER A 356 -3.54 5.65 26.33
N TRP A 357 -4.12 6.58 25.61
CA TRP A 357 -5.03 7.58 26.13
C TRP A 357 -6.48 7.20 25.83
N ALA A 358 -7.37 7.55 26.75
CA ALA A 358 -8.81 7.48 26.50
C ALA A 358 -9.56 8.58 27.28
N SER A 359 -10.75 8.91 26.81
CA SER A 359 -11.62 9.88 27.48
C SER A 359 -13.09 9.51 27.37
N ASP A 360 -13.84 9.71 28.44
CA ASP A 360 -15.31 9.60 28.49
C ASP A 360 -16.00 10.98 28.51
N ALA A 361 -15.27 12.04 28.16
CA ALA A 361 -15.82 13.37 28.02
C ALA A 361 -16.77 13.46 26.81
N ASP A 362 -17.68 14.44 26.87
CA ASP A 362 -18.59 14.73 25.75
C ASP A 362 -17.81 15.24 24.53
N LEU A 363 -18.25 14.81 23.34
CA LEU A 363 -17.71 15.30 22.06
C LEU A 363 -18.16 16.76 21.78
N PRO A 364 -17.34 17.59 21.16
CA PRO A 364 -15.97 17.32 20.70
C PRO A 364 -14.95 17.30 21.84
N ILE A 365 -14.04 16.32 21.80
CA ILE A 365 -12.93 16.22 22.75
C ILE A 365 -11.71 16.90 22.16
N GLN A 366 -11.12 17.85 22.88
CA GLN A 366 -9.93 18.56 22.46
C GLN A 366 -8.69 18.08 23.23
N LEU A 367 -7.64 17.77 22.48
CA LEU A 367 -6.28 17.54 22.95
C LEU A 367 -5.40 18.68 22.43
N GLU A 368 -4.72 19.40 23.33
CA GLU A 368 -3.73 20.43 22.98
C GLU A 368 -2.33 19.88 23.20
N ILE A 369 -1.48 20.01 22.21
CA ILE A 369 -0.10 19.53 22.18
C ILE A 369 0.83 20.74 22.13
N ASP A 370 1.74 20.88 23.11
CA ASP A 370 2.79 21.90 23.18
C ASP A 370 4.15 21.24 22.92
N LEU A 371 4.75 21.57 21.80
CA LEU A 371 6.04 21.03 21.34
C LEU A 371 7.25 21.62 22.07
N GLY A 372 7.01 22.57 23.01
CA GLY A 372 8.05 23.25 23.78
C GLY A 372 8.82 24.34 23.04
N ALA A 373 8.90 24.25 21.71
CA ALA A 373 9.48 25.23 20.80
C ALA A 373 8.83 25.12 19.42
N PRO A 374 8.87 26.18 18.58
CA PRO A 374 8.40 26.08 17.22
C PRO A 374 9.12 24.99 16.43
N LYS A 375 8.36 24.13 15.74
CA LYS A 375 8.83 23.07 14.85
C LYS A 375 8.13 23.16 13.51
N THR A 376 8.83 22.76 12.44
CA THR A 376 8.29 22.76 11.08
C THR A 376 7.80 21.37 10.70
N PHE A 377 6.53 21.22 10.38
CA PHE A 377 5.90 19.95 10.02
C PHE A 377 4.75 20.16 9.02
N ASP A 378 4.33 19.08 8.36
CA ASP A 378 3.19 19.04 7.44
C ASP A 378 2.42 17.70 7.49
N VAL A 379 2.81 16.77 8.37
CA VAL A 379 2.13 15.49 8.56
C VAL A 379 1.84 15.24 10.03
N LEU A 380 0.59 14.92 10.34
CA LEU A 380 0.15 14.39 11.63
C LEU A 380 -0.13 12.90 11.49
N GLU A 381 0.40 12.08 12.40
CA GLU A 381 0.00 10.68 12.58
C GLU A 381 -0.85 10.52 13.84
N LEU A 382 -1.97 9.80 13.69
CA LEU A 382 -2.79 9.30 14.78
C LEU A 382 -2.91 7.78 14.69
N ARG A 383 -2.96 7.09 15.85
CA ARG A 383 -3.25 5.65 15.92
C ARG A 383 -4.29 5.35 17.01
N GLU A 384 -5.25 4.46 16.70
CA GLU A 384 -6.18 3.89 17.68
C GLU A 384 -5.63 2.58 18.25
N ASP A 385 -6.00 2.27 19.49
CA ASP A 385 -5.81 0.92 20.07
C ASP A 385 -6.88 -0.04 19.52
N LEU A 386 -6.58 -0.68 18.41
CA LEU A 386 -7.50 -1.61 17.75
C LEU A 386 -7.83 -2.87 18.57
N LYS A 387 -7.07 -3.17 19.62
CA LYS A 387 -7.43 -4.23 20.58
C LYS A 387 -8.72 -3.90 21.33
N LEU A 388 -9.06 -2.61 21.39
CA LEU A 388 -10.30 -2.09 21.95
C LEU A 388 -11.35 -1.74 20.88
N GLY A 389 -11.00 -1.92 19.58
CA GLY A 389 -11.87 -1.69 18.43
C GLY A 389 -11.70 -0.30 17.80
N GLN A 390 -12.04 -0.19 16.53
CA GLN A 390 -12.01 1.07 15.78
C GLN A 390 -13.23 1.93 16.16
N ARG A 391 -13.01 3.17 16.61
CA ARG A 391 -14.02 4.02 17.27
C ARG A 391 -14.15 5.41 16.69
N ILE A 392 -13.02 6.07 16.35
CA ILE A 392 -13.01 7.46 15.90
C ILE A 392 -13.56 7.54 14.47
N ALA A 393 -14.58 8.39 14.29
CA ALA A 393 -15.25 8.58 13.00
C ALA A 393 -14.84 9.87 12.30
N ALA A 394 -14.54 10.95 13.06
CA ALA A 394 -14.09 12.21 12.50
C ALA A 394 -13.25 13.01 13.51
N PHE A 395 -12.31 13.78 13.00
CA PHE A 395 -11.47 14.67 13.77
C PHE A 395 -11.05 15.90 12.96
N HIS A 396 -10.65 16.95 13.68
CA HIS A 396 -10.23 18.22 13.13
C HIS A 396 -8.93 18.66 13.81
N VAL A 397 -8.00 19.25 13.04
CA VAL A 397 -6.68 19.66 13.53
C VAL A 397 -6.44 21.13 13.23
N GLN A 398 -5.97 21.86 14.22
CA GLN A 398 -5.57 23.26 14.09
C GLN A 398 -4.17 23.46 14.67
N VAL A 399 -3.48 24.47 14.17
CA VAL A 399 -2.14 24.91 14.61
C VAL A 399 -2.19 26.36 15.04
N GLU A 400 -1.39 26.73 16.04
CA GLU A 400 -1.27 28.13 16.48
C GLU A 400 -0.10 28.78 15.76
N VAL A 401 -0.40 29.71 14.86
CA VAL A 401 0.59 30.53 14.13
C VAL A 401 0.39 31.97 14.50
N ASP A 402 1.44 32.64 15.00
CA ASP A 402 1.40 34.04 15.46
C ASP A 402 0.26 34.33 16.47
N GLY A 403 -0.04 33.38 17.36
CA GLY A 403 -1.08 33.49 18.38
C GLY A 403 -2.50 33.31 17.86
N VAL A 404 -2.67 32.88 16.61
CA VAL A 404 -3.98 32.63 15.97
C VAL A 404 -4.09 31.15 15.59
N TRP A 405 -5.19 30.51 15.97
CA TRP A 405 -5.51 29.16 15.56
C TRP A 405 -5.94 29.12 14.09
N GLN A 406 -5.21 28.37 13.30
CA GLN A 406 -5.45 28.17 11.86
C GLN A 406 -5.75 26.71 11.57
N GLU A 407 -6.50 26.46 10.50
CA GLU A 407 -6.79 25.12 10.02
C GLU A 407 -5.51 24.42 9.58
N PHE A 408 -5.26 23.20 10.09
CA PHE A 408 -4.25 22.29 9.56
C PHE A 408 -4.88 21.24 8.65
N GLY A 409 -6.02 20.71 9.05
CA GLY A 409 -6.79 19.78 8.24
C GLY A 409 -7.89 19.06 9.01
N THR A 410 -8.72 18.34 8.28
CA THR A 410 -9.77 17.46 8.80
C THR A 410 -9.52 16.03 8.33
N GLY A 411 -9.89 15.06 9.14
CA GLY A 411 -9.84 13.65 8.79
C GLY A 411 -11.07 12.91 9.30
N PHE A 412 -11.30 11.76 8.69
CA PHE A 412 -12.36 10.87 9.16
C PHE A 412 -11.80 9.80 10.11
N THR A 413 -11.96 8.53 9.78
CA THR A 413 -11.50 7.42 10.62
C THR A 413 -10.00 7.48 10.90
N VAL A 414 -9.59 7.02 12.08
CA VAL A 414 -8.18 6.86 12.45
C VAL A 414 -7.73 5.43 12.19
N GLY A 415 -8.29 4.44 12.89
CA GLY A 415 -7.89 3.04 12.73
C GLY A 415 -6.46 2.77 13.19
N HIS A 416 -5.81 1.79 12.54
CA HIS A 416 -4.43 1.40 12.87
C HIS A 416 -3.44 2.57 12.75
N LYS A 417 -3.52 3.31 11.66
CA LYS A 417 -2.68 4.49 11.37
C LYS A 417 -3.46 5.49 10.51
N ARG A 418 -3.40 6.74 10.88
CA ARG A 418 -3.89 7.83 10.05
C ARG A 418 -2.80 8.88 9.88
N LEU A 419 -2.37 9.09 8.63
CA LEU A 419 -1.52 10.20 8.25
C LEU A 419 -2.39 11.31 7.65
N LEU A 420 -2.41 12.46 8.30
CA LEU A 420 -3.07 13.65 7.79
C LEU A 420 -2.01 14.63 7.28
N GLN A 421 -2.01 14.87 5.99
CA GLN A 421 -1.19 15.92 5.38
C GLN A 421 -1.90 17.26 5.50
N GLY A 422 -1.15 18.27 5.97
CA GLY A 422 -1.59 19.65 6.07
C GLY A 422 -0.62 20.59 5.34
N PRO A 423 -0.83 21.90 5.46
CA PRO A 423 0.13 22.88 4.98
C PRO A 423 1.46 22.76 5.76
N LEU A 424 2.59 23.00 5.10
CA LEU A 424 3.87 23.11 5.79
C LEU A 424 3.83 24.34 6.70
N VAL A 425 3.90 24.12 8.01
CA VAL A 425 3.79 25.19 9.01
C VAL A 425 4.95 25.13 9.99
N GLU A 426 5.30 26.28 10.56
CA GLU A 426 6.14 26.38 11.74
C GLU A 426 5.25 26.79 12.93
N ALA A 427 5.09 25.88 13.89
CA ALA A 427 4.22 26.09 15.05
C ALA A 427 4.78 25.43 16.30
N GLN A 428 4.49 25.99 17.48
CA GLN A 428 4.79 25.39 18.77
C GLN A 428 3.60 24.59 19.30
N LYS A 429 2.39 25.00 18.98
CA LYS A 429 1.18 24.36 19.49
C LYS A 429 0.26 23.91 18.39
N LEU A 430 -0.35 22.74 18.60
CA LEU A 430 -1.44 22.24 17.79
C LEU A 430 -2.55 21.69 18.68
N ARG A 431 -3.75 21.55 18.12
CA ARG A 431 -4.85 20.88 18.81
C ARG A 431 -5.55 19.90 17.87
N VAL A 432 -5.80 18.71 18.41
CA VAL A 432 -6.60 17.67 17.78
C VAL A 432 -7.95 17.64 18.47
N MET A 433 -9.01 17.80 17.70
CA MET A 433 -10.39 17.75 18.17
C MET A 433 -11.08 16.52 17.59
N ILE A 434 -11.41 15.55 18.42
CA ILE A 434 -12.23 14.40 18.02
C ILE A 434 -13.68 14.87 18.02
N THR A 435 -14.29 14.92 16.84
CA THR A 435 -15.63 15.48 16.65
C THR A 435 -16.71 14.40 16.62
N GLU A 436 -16.36 13.20 16.15
CA GLU A 436 -17.28 12.06 16.11
C GLU A 436 -16.57 10.76 16.50
N ALA A 437 -17.21 9.94 17.31
CA ALA A 437 -16.76 8.60 17.67
C ALA A 437 -17.96 7.69 17.98
N GLN A 438 -17.77 6.39 17.77
CA GLN A 438 -18.82 5.38 18.05
C GLN A 438 -18.88 4.99 19.55
N ASP A 439 -17.78 5.20 20.28
CA ASP A 439 -17.64 4.96 21.71
C ASP A 439 -16.47 5.84 22.21
N PHE A 440 -16.11 5.76 23.49
CA PHE A 440 -14.99 6.50 24.05
C PHE A 440 -13.74 6.36 23.18
N PRO A 441 -13.18 7.45 22.65
CA PRO A 441 -11.99 7.36 21.81
C PRO A 441 -10.80 6.83 22.61
N VAL A 442 -10.00 6.00 21.97
CA VAL A 442 -8.77 5.43 22.53
C VAL A 442 -7.67 5.58 21.50
N LEU A 443 -6.66 6.38 21.83
CA LEU A 443 -5.49 6.58 20.97
C LEU A 443 -4.23 6.05 21.66
N THR A 444 -3.32 5.49 20.86
CA THR A 444 -1.99 5.06 21.31
C THR A 444 -0.90 6.05 20.92
N LYS A 445 -1.15 6.90 19.94
CA LYS A 445 -0.08 7.74 19.38
C LYS A 445 -0.60 9.03 18.75
N ILE A 446 0.17 10.10 18.98
CA ILE A 446 0.19 11.34 18.19
C ILE A 446 1.64 11.64 17.82
N SER A 447 1.94 11.72 16.53
CA SER A 447 3.27 12.07 16.03
C SER A 447 3.18 13.13 14.95
N LEU A 448 4.27 13.86 14.75
CA LEU A 448 4.39 14.89 13.74
C LEU A 448 5.64 14.67 12.91
N TYR A 449 5.49 14.79 11.61
CA TYR A 449 6.58 14.62 10.66
C TYR A 449 6.63 15.77 9.65
N LYS A 450 7.78 15.88 9.03
CA LYS A 450 7.98 16.76 7.89
C LYS A 450 8.23 15.91 6.65
N THR A 451 7.45 16.10 5.60
CA THR A 451 7.66 15.38 4.35
C THR A 451 9.06 15.63 3.77
N PRO A 452 9.77 14.57 3.38
CA PRO A 452 11.01 14.71 2.62
C PRO A 452 10.76 15.46 1.33
N ARG A 453 11.72 16.25 0.91
CA ARG A 453 11.66 16.92 -0.38
C ARG A 453 11.83 15.90 -1.49
N LEU A 454 10.80 15.69 -2.28
CA LEU A 454 10.93 14.93 -3.52
C LEU A 454 11.83 15.74 -4.46
N SER A 455 13.02 15.22 -4.75
CA SER A 455 13.92 15.86 -5.69
C SER A 455 13.36 15.68 -7.11
N GLN A 456 12.64 16.66 -7.59
CA GLN A 456 12.22 16.66 -8.99
C GLN A 456 13.47 16.80 -9.89
N LYS A 457 13.93 15.68 -10.44
CA LYS A 457 14.81 15.71 -11.61
C LYS A 457 13.94 15.93 -12.84
N VAL A 458 13.69 17.18 -13.16
CA VAL A 458 13.21 17.48 -14.51
C VAL A 458 14.41 17.37 -15.46
N VAL A 459 14.62 16.22 -16.03
CA VAL A 459 15.59 16.03 -17.11
C VAL A 459 14.87 16.33 -18.41
N VAL A 460 14.97 17.57 -18.86
CA VAL A 460 14.71 17.89 -20.26
C VAL A 460 15.99 17.56 -21.04
N GLN A 461 15.88 16.84 -22.16
CA GLN A 461 17.03 16.42 -22.94
C GLN A 461 18.07 17.53 -23.09
N GLY A 462 19.25 17.35 -22.46
CA GLY A 462 20.37 18.29 -22.53
C GLY A 462 20.23 19.56 -21.67
N LEU A 463 19.15 19.72 -20.92
CA LEU A 463 18.92 20.83 -20.00
C LEU A 463 18.82 20.30 -18.55
N ALA A 464 19.36 21.06 -17.60
CA ALA A 464 19.25 20.75 -16.17
C ALA A 464 18.89 22.02 -15.39
N PHE A 465 18.04 21.86 -14.38
CA PHE A 465 17.87 22.90 -13.37
C PHE A 465 19.10 22.92 -12.45
N VAL A 466 19.60 24.10 -12.15
CA VAL A 466 20.73 24.28 -11.25
C VAL A 466 20.34 24.00 -9.82
N GLU A 467 19.14 24.46 -9.43
CA GLU A 467 18.56 24.22 -8.14
C GLU A 467 17.81 22.88 -8.13
N LYS A 468 18.22 21.98 -7.24
CA LYS A 468 17.59 20.65 -7.12
C LYS A 468 16.25 20.66 -6.39
N SER A 469 15.93 21.74 -5.70
CA SER A 469 14.63 21.96 -5.03
C SER A 469 14.44 23.46 -4.77
N LEU A 470 13.21 23.92 -4.92
CA LEU A 470 12.82 25.30 -4.64
C LEU A 470 11.60 25.28 -3.71
N ALA A 471 11.71 25.95 -2.56
CA ALA A 471 10.57 26.18 -1.68
C ALA A 471 10.08 27.61 -1.92
N VAL A 472 8.77 27.76 -2.11
CA VAL A 472 8.14 29.07 -2.35
C VAL A 472 6.99 29.23 -1.38
N THR A 473 6.96 30.37 -0.70
CA THR A 473 5.83 30.76 0.15
C THR A 473 4.72 31.36 -0.72
N LYS A 474 3.47 31.21 -0.30
CA LYS A 474 2.30 31.77 -1.00
C LYS A 474 2.52 33.27 -1.27
N GLY A 475 2.46 33.67 -2.54
CA GLY A 475 2.61 35.06 -2.97
C GLY A 475 4.04 35.46 -3.40
N GLU A 476 5.01 34.59 -3.28
CA GLU A 476 6.38 34.86 -3.75
C GLU A 476 6.55 34.43 -5.20
N THR A 477 7.52 35.02 -5.89
CA THR A 477 7.91 34.62 -7.24
C THR A 477 8.92 33.51 -7.17
N LEU A 478 8.67 32.42 -7.89
CA LEU A 478 9.61 31.32 -8.03
C LEU A 478 10.73 31.70 -8.99
N HIS A 479 11.97 31.70 -8.49
CA HIS A 479 13.17 31.94 -9.29
C HIS A 479 13.93 30.62 -9.42
N PHE A 480 14.28 30.23 -10.64
CA PHE A 480 15.14 29.07 -10.88
C PHE A 480 15.99 29.27 -12.13
N ARG A 481 17.13 28.57 -12.16
CA ARG A 481 18.08 28.65 -13.26
C ARG A 481 18.14 27.35 -14.02
N ILE A 482 18.15 27.45 -15.35
CA ILE A 482 18.31 26.31 -16.25
C ILE A 482 19.68 26.41 -16.91
N GLU A 483 20.43 25.32 -16.87
CA GLU A 483 21.69 25.17 -17.59
C GLU A 483 21.56 24.09 -18.66
N ARG A 484 22.26 24.27 -19.78
CA ARG A 484 22.41 23.27 -20.83
C ARG A 484 23.84 22.77 -20.92
N SER A 485 24.00 21.48 -21.24
CA SER A 485 25.33 20.86 -21.37
C SER A 485 26.08 21.25 -22.62
N GLU A 486 25.40 21.69 -23.67
CA GLU A 486 25.99 22.14 -24.93
C GLU A 486 25.44 23.52 -25.33
N SER A 487 26.31 24.45 -25.62
CA SER A 487 25.96 25.85 -25.96
C SER A 487 26.31 26.26 -27.38
N SER A 488 26.86 25.35 -28.18
CA SER A 488 27.38 25.67 -29.53
C SER A 488 26.29 26.06 -30.54
N THR A 489 25.05 25.61 -30.34
CA THR A 489 23.92 25.89 -31.24
C THR A 489 22.76 26.59 -30.51
N PRO A 490 21.93 27.40 -31.17
CA PRO A 490 20.69 27.88 -30.59
C PRO A 490 19.78 26.75 -30.18
N LEU A 491 19.05 26.91 -29.07
CA LEU A 491 18.06 25.95 -28.60
C LEU A 491 16.77 26.68 -28.26
N GLU A 492 15.68 26.21 -28.80
CA GLU A 492 14.33 26.58 -28.36
C GLU A 492 13.69 25.36 -27.66
N THR A 493 13.16 25.57 -26.46
CA THR A 493 12.45 24.53 -25.71
C THR A 493 11.22 25.11 -25.03
N LYS A 494 10.24 24.25 -24.79
CA LYS A 494 9.02 24.60 -24.05
C LYS A 494 9.09 23.99 -22.67
N ILE A 495 8.86 24.79 -21.65
CA ILE A 495 8.69 24.34 -20.28
C ILE A 495 7.21 24.43 -19.96
N SER A 496 6.61 23.30 -19.63
CA SER A 496 5.27 23.22 -19.05
C SER A 496 5.40 22.97 -17.55
N ILE A 497 4.65 23.71 -16.76
CA ILE A 497 4.54 23.51 -15.33
C ILE A 497 3.24 22.76 -15.12
N GLN A 498 3.35 21.52 -14.64
CA GLN A 498 2.16 20.76 -14.22
C GLN A 498 2.03 20.89 -12.71
N PRO A 499 0.82 21.10 -12.18
CA PRO A 499 0.60 21.06 -10.75
C PRO A 499 0.97 19.67 -10.24
N GLY A 500 1.94 19.61 -9.31
CA GLY A 500 2.23 18.38 -8.58
C GLY A 500 1.03 18.02 -7.71
N THR A 501 0.68 16.74 -7.64
CA THR A 501 -0.49 16.21 -6.92
C THR A 501 -0.33 16.24 -5.39
N GLY A 502 0.76 16.79 -4.86
CA GLY A 502 1.16 16.66 -3.45
C GLY A 502 0.71 17.77 -2.50
N VAL A 503 0.03 18.84 -2.94
CA VAL A 503 -0.37 19.92 -2.01
C VAL A 503 -1.76 20.45 -2.38
N HIS A 504 -2.76 20.16 -1.56
CA HIS A 504 -4.03 20.85 -1.61
C HIS A 504 -3.80 22.35 -1.36
N GLY A 505 -4.13 23.18 -2.35
CA GLY A 505 -4.21 24.64 -2.20
C GLY A 505 -3.21 25.46 -2.98
N ILE A 506 -2.31 24.87 -3.78
CA ILE A 506 -1.45 25.63 -4.71
C ILE A 506 -1.80 25.19 -6.12
N ALA A 507 -2.55 26.01 -6.86
CA ALA A 507 -2.68 25.86 -8.31
C ALA A 507 -1.68 26.80 -8.99
N TYR A 508 -1.08 26.25 -10.01
CA TYR A 508 -0.36 27.03 -11.01
C TYR A 508 -1.24 27.10 -12.25
N GLN A 509 -1.26 28.24 -12.94
CA GLN A 509 -1.85 28.27 -14.26
C GLN A 509 -0.96 27.43 -15.19
N ASP A 510 -1.54 26.63 -16.07
CA ASP A 510 -0.81 25.94 -17.14
C ASP A 510 -0.20 27.00 -18.07
N GLU A 511 0.94 27.53 -17.70
CA GLU A 511 1.74 28.40 -18.57
C GLU A 511 2.85 27.59 -19.21
N ILE A 512 2.78 27.48 -20.53
CA ILE A 512 3.89 27.01 -21.35
C ILE A 512 4.80 28.22 -21.59
N GLN A 513 5.98 28.22 -20.98
CA GLN A 513 7.00 29.22 -21.32
C GLN A 513 7.94 28.66 -22.39
N VAL A 514 8.13 29.43 -23.48
CA VAL A 514 9.10 29.11 -24.51
C VAL A 514 10.44 29.75 -24.14
N LEU A 515 11.43 28.91 -23.92
CA LEU A 515 12.81 29.35 -23.68
C LEU A 515 13.64 29.26 -24.94
N GLN A 516 14.29 30.36 -25.29
CA GLN A 516 15.24 30.42 -26.39
C GLN A 516 16.65 30.69 -25.88
N PHE A 517 17.55 29.75 -26.08
CA PHE A 517 18.98 29.92 -25.84
C PHE A 517 19.67 30.32 -27.15
N GLN A 518 20.45 31.37 -27.13
CA GLN A 518 21.33 31.75 -28.27
C GLN A 518 22.59 30.87 -28.30
N ALA A 519 23.25 30.80 -29.44
CA ALA A 519 24.55 30.14 -29.52
C ALA A 519 25.55 30.79 -28.56
N GLY A 520 26.21 29.97 -27.74
CA GLY A 520 27.11 30.44 -26.68
C GLY A 520 26.45 30.68 -25.32
N GLU A 521 25.12 30.70 -25.23
CA GLU A 521 24.39 30.89 -23.99
C GLU A 521 24.15 29.52 -23.33
N SER A 522 24.69 29.33 -22.11
CA SER A 522 24.59 28.06 -21.37
C SER A 522 23.63 28.10 -20.18
N LYS A 523 23.14 29.28 -19.78
CA LYS A 523 22.30 29.46 -18.58
C LYS A 523 21.18 30.44 -18.85
N LYS A 524 20.01 30.20 -18.25
CA LYS A 524 18.87 31.15 -18.20
C LYS A 524 18.18 31.11 -16.85
N ASP A 525 17.86 32.32 -16.36
CA ASP A 525 17.05 32.53 -15.18
C ASP A 525 15.58 32.65 -15.58
N LEU A 526 14.71 31.98 -14.86
CA LEU A 526 13.26 32.00 -15.01
C LEU A 526 12.59 32.49 -13.75
N CYS A 527 11.54 33.26 -13.93
CA CYS A 527 10.70 33.76 -12.85
C CYS A 527 9.26 33.40 -13.11
N LEU A 528 8.66 32.68 -12.21
CA LEU A 528 7.25 32.29 -12.28
C LEU A 528 6.48 32.92 -11.11
N PRO A 529 5.46 33.74 -11.37
CA PRO A 529 4.62 34.26 -10.31
C PRO A 529 3.76 33.12 -9.71
N THR A 530 3.70 33.03 -8.39
CA THR A 530 2.74 32.14 -7.71
C THR A 530 1.34 32.76 -7.75
N LEU A 531 0.34 31.96 -8.09
CA LEU A 531 -1.04 32.43 -8.17
C LEU A 531 -1.70 32.52 -6.79
N HIS A 532 -2.51 33.57 -6.63
CA HIS A 532 -3.40 33.70 -5.49
C HIS A 532 -4.69 32.92 -5.74
N PHE A 533 -5.12 32.05 -4.80
CA PHE A 533 -6.49 31.59 -4.76
C PHE A 533 -7.37 32.65 -4.09
N ALA A 534 -8.43 33.00 -4.75
CA ALA A 534 -9.59 33.57 -4.07
C ALA A 534 -10.21 32.44 -3.22
N ALA A 535 -10.51 32.76 -1.98
CA ALA A 535 -11.08 31.90 -0.95
C ALA A 535 -12.40 31.24 -1.40
#